data_b85d78299e73199ed1b3852071a709e7
#
_entry.id   b85d78299e73199ed1b3852071a709e7
#
_cell.length_a   1.000
_cell.length_b   1.000
_cell.length_c   1.000
_cell.angle_alpha   90.00
_cell.angle_beta   90.00
_cell.angle_gamma   90.00
#
_symmetry.space_group_name_H-M   'P 1'
#
loop_
_entity.id
_entity.type
_entity.pdbx_description
1 polymer ?
#
loop_
_entity_poly.entity_id
_entity_poly.type
_entity_poly.pdbx_seq_one_letter_code
_entity_poly.pdbx_strand_id
1 'polypeptide(L)'
;MQRVDPYGLVGQVLDGQFRVDAPIGEGGCSVVYRGHHMGLDTPIAIKCLKLQQMMGTAFVQTFEQRFRDESKIQYRLSQGSLHIVRTLAAGTTIAPATSALVPYMVLEWLEGFTLAEQLRARRERGERGRPLDEVLRLLDPVAEAIAFAHSLGVVHRDLNPSNLFVVVQPDGSQKLKVVDFGVAKVVSDHAMQLGRRAATIGPVRMFTPAYGAPEQFIDSYGPVTPATDVYAFALLVVELLIDRPAVEGEHLSEYMERAIDPLQR
;
A
#
# COMPACT_ATOMS: atom_id res chain seq x y z
N MET A 1 -2.45 -16.16 -18.13
CA MET A 1 -1.70 -15.11 -18.87
C MET A 1 -0.45 -14.78 -18.07
N GLN A 2 0.72 -14.88 -18.70
CA GLN A 2 1.97 -14.44 -18.07
C GLN A 2 1.92 -12.90 -17.90
N ARG A 3 2.13 -12.39 -16.68
CA ARG A 3 2.17 -10.93 -16.45
C ARG A 3 3.43 -10.36 -17.08
N VAL A 4 3.35 -9.16 -17.63
CA VAL A 4 4.49 -8.47 -18.24
C VAL A 4 5.50 -8.12 -17.15
N ASP A 5 6.80 -8.28 -17.42
CA ASP A 5 7.90 -7.81 -16.61
C ASP A 5 8.37 -6.42 -17.11
N PRO A 6 7.87 -5.32 -16.55
CA PRO A 6 8.14 -3.99 -17.12
C PRO A 6 9.57 -3.51 -16.90
N TYR A 7 10.30 -4.12 -15.96
CA TYR A 7 11.67 -3.75 -15.65
C TYR A 7 12.72 -4.73 -16.17
N GLY A 8 12.31 -5.92 -16.64
CA GLY A 8 13.23 -6.98 -17.05
C GLY A 8 14.02 -7.57 -15.88
N LEU A 9 13.41 -7.60 -14.69
CA LEU A 9 14.09 -8.05 -13.47
C LEU A 9 13.99 -9.57 -13.27
N VAL A 10 13.11 -10.27 -13.95
CA VAL A 10 12.98 -11.73 -13.82
C VAL A 10 14.30 -12.41 -14.16
N GLY A 11 14.76 -13.28 -13.26
CA GLY A 11 16.06 -13.95 -13.32
C GLY A 11 17.25 -13.15 -12.76
N GLN A 12 17.06 -11.86 -12.44
CA GLN A 12 18.11 -11.05 -11.78
C GLN A 12 18.23 -11.41 -10.30
N VAL A 13 19.42 -11.17 -9.75
CA VAL A 13 19.70 -11.31 -8.31
C VAL A 13 20.02 -9.92 -7.76
N LEU A 14 19.16 -9.40 -6.91
CA LEU A 14 19.31 -8.10 -6.26
C LEU A 14 20.21 -8.26 -5.03
N ASP A 15 21.16 -7.33 -4.83
CA ASP A 15 22.15 -7.32 -3.75
C ASP A 15 22.86 -8.68 -3.51
N GLY A 16 22.97 -9.51 -4.55
CA GLY A 16 23.58 -10.84 -4.45
C GLY A 16 22.80 -11.86 -3.61
N GLN A 17 21.57 -11.55 -3.17
CA GLN A 17 20.82 -12.36 -2.21
C GLN A 17 19.36 -12.63 -2.62
N PHE A 18 18.75 -11.75 -3.39
CA PHE A 18 17.31 -11.80 -3.67
C PHE A 18 17.05 -12.06 -5.14
N ARG A 19 16.78 -13.31 -5.51
CA ARG A 19 16.44 -13.67 -6.89
C ARG A 19 15.00 -13.24 -7.19
N VAL A 20 14.80 -12.63 -8.34
CA VAL A 20 13.46 -12.25 -8.85
C VAL A 20 12.92 -13.39 -9.71
N ASP A 21 11.78 -13.96 -9.36
CA ASP A 21 11.22 -15.15 -10.04
C ASP A 21 10.12 -14.80 -11.04
N ALA A 22 9.13 -14.00 -10.64
CA ALA A 22 8.00 -13.65 -11.51
C ALA A 22 7.24 -12.41 -11.01
N PRO A 23 6.66 -11.58 -11.90
CA PRO A 23 5.74 -10.52 -11.51
C PRO A 23 4.39 -11.11 -11.04
N ILE A 24 3.92 -10.69 -9.86
CA ILE A 24 2.68 -11.20 -9.25
C ILE A 24 1.60 -10.14 -9.09
N GLY A 25 1.98 -8.85 -9.09
CA GLY A 25 1.06 -7.73 -8.94
C GLY A 25 1.61 -6.48 -9.60
N GLU A 26 0.71 -5.66 -10.14
CA GLU A 26 1.02 -4.34 -10.65
C GLU A 26 -0.06 -3.36 -10.20
N GLY A 27 0.37 -2.27 -9.59
CA GLY A 27 -0.48 -1.16 -9.19
C GLY A 27 -0.01 0.16 -9.81
N GLY A 28 -0.70 1.25 -9.50
CA GLY A 28 -0.36 2.59 -10.01
C GLY A 28 1.08 3.01 -9.66
N CYS A 29 1.58 2.64 -8.49
CA CYS A 29 2.85 3.13 -7.94
C CYS A 29 3.94 2.07 -7.83
N SER A 30 3.65 0.80 -8.06
CA SER A 30 4.60 -0.29 -7.87
C SER A 30 4.29 -1.51 -8.72
N VAL A 31 5.32 -2.33 -8.89
CA VAL A 31 5.22 -3.71 -9.39
C VAL A 31 5.71 -4.62 -8.28
N VAL A 32 4.98 -5.68 -7.99
CA VAL A 32 5.37 -6.68 -6.99
C VAL A 32 5.78 -7.96 -7.69
N TYR A 33 6.94 -8.47 -7.33
CA TYR A 33 7.46 -9.74 -7.82
C TYR A 33 7.47 -10.77 -6.70
N ARG A 34 7.23 -12.02 -7.07
CA ARG A 34 7.67 -13.15 -6.27
C ARG A 34 9.19 -13.28 -6.46
N GLY A 35 9.89 -13.58 -5.39
CA GLY A 35 11.32 -13.85 -5.43
C GLY A 35 11.72 -14.92 -4.41
N HIS A 36 13.02 -15.13 -4.31
CA HIS A 36 13.62 -16.14 -3.44
C HIS A 36 14.84 -15.57 -2.72
N HIS A 37 14.87 -15.69 -1.40
CA HIS A 37 16.03 -15.33 -0.59
C HIS A 37 17.07 -16.48 -0.65
N MET A 38 18.11 -16.32 -1.45
CA MET A 38 19.06 -17.39 -1.75
C MET A 38 19.80 -17.93 -0.52
N GLY A 39 20.12 -17.09 0.45
CA GLY A 39 20.85 -17.50 1.66
C GLY A 39 19.97 -18.20 2.71
N LEU A 40 18.66 -17.92 2.75
CA LEU A 40 17.72 -18.52 3.69
C LEU A 40 16.85 -19.61 3.06
N ASP A 41 16.93 -19.76 1.74
CA ASP A 41 16.13 -20.70 0.94
C ASP A 41 14.60 -20.53 1.18
N THR A 42 14.13 -19.28 1.20
CA THR A 42 12.73 -18.95 1.50
C THR A 42 12.12 -18.04 0.43
N PRO A 43 10.81 -18.16 0.13
CA PRO A 43 10.13 -17.24 -0.75
C PRO A 43 10.04 -15.84 -0.12
N ILE A 44 10.06 -14.82 -0.97
CA ILE A 44 9.94 -13.40 -0.61
C ILE A 44 9.04 -12.67 -1.61
N ALA A 45 8.52 -11.52 -1.20
CA ALA A 45 7.92 -10.55 -2.11
C ALA A 45 8.89 -9.37 -2.32
N ILE A 46 9.05 -8.94 -3.57
CA ILE A 46 9.91 -7.81 -3.94
C ILE A 46 9.02 -6.74 -4.56
N LYS A 47 8.86 -5.63 -3.84
CA LYS A 47 8.06 -4.49 -4.27
C LYS A 47 8.96 -3.43 -4.90
N CYS A 48 8.81 -3.22 -6.22
CA CYS A 48 9.56 -2.23 -7.01
C CYS A 48 8.71 -0.98 -7.23
N LEU A 49 9.23 0.21 -6.92
CA LEU A 49 8.50 1.46 -7.05
C LEU A 49 8.65 2.03 -8.47
N LYS A 50 7.54 2.57 -9.02
CA LYS A 50 7.48 3.20 -10.34
C LYS A 50 7.85 4.67 -10.26
N LEU A 51 9.15 5.00 -10.28
CA LEU A 51 9.61 6.38 -10.18
C LEU A 51 9.46 7.20 -11.45
N GLN A 52 9.76 6.60 -12.61
CA GLN A 52 9.88 7.32 -13.88
C GLN A 52 8.57 7.93 -14.37
N GLN A 53 7.44 7.37 -13.99
CA GLN A 53 6.13 7.94 -14.32
C GLN A 53 5.80 9.17 -13.48
N MET A 54 6.60 9.44 -12.43
CA MET A 54 6.32 10.43 -11.42
C MET A 54 7.29 11.63 -11.41
N MET A 55 8.50 11.52 -11.99
CA MET A 55 9.57 12.51 -11.76
C MET A 55 10.61 12.63 -12.88
N GLY A 56 11.09 13.85 -13.12
CA GLY A 56 12.23 14.14 -14.01
C GLY A 56 13.59 13.82 -13.39
N THR A 57 14.64 13.76 -14.21
CA THR A 57 16.01 13.29 -13.89
C THR A 57 16.74 14.04 -12.75
N ALA A 58 16.40 15.31 -12.46
CA ALA A 58 17.04 16.10 -11.39
C ALA A 58 16.67 15.64 -9.97
N PHE A 59 15.76 14.69 -9.84
CA PHE A 59 15.13 14.28 -8.58
C PHE A 59 15.76 13.03 -7.94
N VAL A 60 16.57 12.28 -8.69
CA VAL A 60 17.04 10.93 -8.31
C VAL A 60 17.81 10.92 -7.00
N GLN A 61 18.76 11.84 -6.77
CA GLN A 61 19.61 11.83 -5.59
C GLN A 61 18.85 12.16 -4.28
N THR A 62 17.94 13.15 -4.36
CA THR A 62 17.11 13.52 -3.20
C THR A 62 16.10 12.41 -2.88
N PHE A 63 15.64 11.69 -3.91
CA PHE A 63 14.75 10.56 -3.76
C PHE A 63 15.42 9.39 -3.04
N GLU A 64 16.65 8.99 -3.44
CA GLU A 64 17.35 7.86 -2.82
C GLU A 64 17.51 8.02 -1.30
N GLN A 65 17.90 9.23 -0.86
CA GLN A 65 18.07 9.48 0.57
C GLN A 65 16.73 9.29 1.33
N ARG A 66 15.64 9.82 0.79
CA ARG A 66 14.31 9.71 1.39
C ARG A 66 13.76 8.30 1.38
N PHE A 67 13.91 7.60 0.25
CA PHE A 67 13.53 6.20 0.17
C PHE A 67 14.26 5.37 1.23
N ARG A 68 15.55 5.63 1.47
CA ARG A 68 16.31 4.98 2.54
C ARG A 68 15.76 5.30 3.92
N ASP A 69 15.42 6.56 4.18
CA ASP A 69 14.90 6.97 5.48
C ASP A 69 13.50 6.41 5.75
N GLU A 70 12.63 6.44 4.76
CA GLU A 70 11.31 5.80 4.83
C GLU A 70 11.41 4.27 4.97
N SER A 71 12.33 3.65 4.27
CA SER A 71 12.58 2.20 4.39
C SER A 71 13.03 1.81 5.80
N LYS A 72 13.80 2.66 6.49
CA LYS A 72 14.16 2.45 7.91
C LYS A 72 12.93 2.52 8.83
N ILE A 73 12.01 3.45 8.55
CA ILE A 73 10.75 3.57 9.30
C ILE A 73 9.91 2.30 9.10
N GLN A 74 9.72 1.87 7.87
CA GLN A 74 9.02 0.63 7.53
C GLN A 74 9.64 -0.58 8.23
N TYR A 75 10.97 -0.70 8.18
CA TYR A 75 11.67 -1.76 8.88
C TYR A 75 11.36 -1.75 10.38
N ARG A 76 11.44 -0.58 11.05
CA ARG A 76 11.12 -0.45 12.48
C ARG A 76 9.66 -0.82 12.79
N LEU A 77 8.71 -0.35 11.99
CA LEU A 77 7.30 -0.71 12.12
C LEU A 77 7.10 -2.23 12.03
N SER A 78 7.73 -2.85 11.05
CA SER A 78 7.59 -4.29 10.81
C SER A 78 8.27 -5.17 11.88
N GLN A 79 9.22 -4.64 12.64
CA GLN A 79 9.83 -5.34 13.78
C GLN A 79 8.99 -5.18 15.07
N GLY A 80 8.22 -4.11 15.18
CA GLY A 80 7.44 -3.80 16.39
C GLY A 80 6.01 -4.34 16.40
N SER A 81 5.49 -4.83 15.26
CA SER A 81 4.14 -5.37 15.16
C SER A 81 4.08 -6.59 14.27
N LEU A 82 3.46 -7.67 14.77
CA LEU A 82 3.19 -8.90 13.99
C LEU A 82 2.10 -8.70 12.94
N HIS A 83 1.31 -7.63 13.07
CA HIS A 83 0.20 -7.28 12.18
C HIS A 83 0.61 -6.36 11.03
N ILE A 84 1.91 -6.06 10.90
CA ILE A 84 2.50 -5.35 9.77
C ILE A 84 3.38 -6.32 8.98
N VAL A 85 3.32 -6.25 7.65
CA VAL A 85 4.19 -7.07 6.79
C VAL A 85 5.66 -6.79 7.11
N ARG A 86 6.44 -7.85 7.33
CA ARG A 86 7.86 -7.72 7.69
C ARG A 86 8.68 -7.24 6.51
N THR A 87 9.40 -6.15 6.68
CA THR A 87 10.43 -5.68 5.76
C THR A 87 11.75 -6.39 6.08
N LEU A 88 12.34 -7.05 5.08
CA LEU A 88 13.59 -7.79 5.21
C LEU A 88 14.80 -6.97 4.73
N ALA A 89 14.63 -6.24 3.62
CA ALA A 89 15.65 -5.37 3.05
C ALA A 89 15.02 -4.26 2.20
N ALA A 90 15.81 -3.26 1.85
CA ALA A 90 15.46 -2.25 0.87
C ALA A 90 16.73 -1.80 0.13
N GLY A 91 16.61 -1.51 -1.16
CA GLY A 91 17.72 -1.11 -2.01
C GLY A 91 17.27 -0.43 -3.29
N THR A 92 18.23 -0.20 -4.17
CA THR A 92 17.99 0.32 -5.51
C THR A 92 18.69 -0.56 -6.54
N THR A 93 18.12 -0.72 -7.72
CA THR A 93 18.72 -1.44 -8.84
C THR A 93 18.50 -0.69 -10.14
N ILE A 94 19.27 -1.04 -11.17
CA ILE A 94 19.02 -0.54 -12.52
C ILE A 94 18.21 -1.59 -13.28
N ALA A 95 17.04 -1.18 -13.77
CA ALA A 95 16.16 -2.05 -14.54
C ALA A 95 16.78 -2.40 -15.91
N PRO A 96 17.00 -3.68 -16.23
CA PRO A 96 17.60 -4.07 -17.53
C PRO A 96 16.79 -3.60 -18.73
N ALA A 97 15.46 -3.63 -18.63
CA ALA A 97 14.57 -3.27 -19.75
C ALA A 97 14.52 -1.75 -20.05
N THR A 98 14.75 -0.90 -19.05
CA THR A 98 14.51 0.55 -19.17
C THR A 98 15.73 1.41 -18.84
N SER A 99 16.81 0.81 -18.32
CA SER A 99 17.99 1.50 -17.75
C SER A 99 17.64 2.49 -16.63
N ALA A 100 16.47 2.34 -16.04
CA ALA A 100 15.97 3.20 -14.98
C ALA A 100 16.45 2.75 -13.61
N LEU A 101 16.66 3.71 -12.70
CA LEU A 101 16.81 3.43 -11.28
C LEU A 101 15.47 2.98 -10.71
N VAL A 102 15.44 1.79 -10.12
CA VAL A 102 14.25 1.20 -9.50
C VAL A 102 14.53 0.95 -8.01
N PRO A 103 13.90 1.70 -7.11
CA PRO A 103 13.91 1.38 -5.70
C PRO A 103 13.06 0.14 -5.45
N TYR A 104 13.53 -0.71 -4.55
CA TYR A 104 12.79 -1.91 -4.18
C TYR A 104 12.84 -2.16 -2.68
N MET A 105 11.81 -2.86 -2.21
CA MET A 105 11.72 -3.39 -0.85
C MET A 105 11.51 -4.89 -0.92
N VAL A 106 12.24 -5.62 -0.10
CA VAL A 106 12.09 -7.06 0.09
C VAL A 106 11.24 -7.28 1.32
N LEU A 107 10.15 -8.00 1.16
CA LEU A 107 9.16 -8.27 2.19
C LEU A 107 9.03 -9.77 2.44
N GLU A 108 8.58 -10.17 3.62
CA GLU A 108 8.18 -11.56 3.87
C GLU A 108 7.15 -12.01 2.82
N TRP A 109 7.22 -13.27 2.44
CA TRP A 109 6.17 -13.90 1.64
C TRP A 109 4.97 -14.25 2.51
N LEU A 110 3.79 -13.82 2.10
CA LEU A 110 2.54 -14.13 2.77
C LEU A 110 1.72 -15.11 1.94
N GLU A 111 1.27 -16.20 2.54
CA GLU A 111 0.32 -17.13 1.93
C GLU A 111 -1.11 -16.66 2.22
N GLY A 112 -1.87 -16.39 1.18
CA GLY A 112 -3.24 -15.89 1.31
C GLY A 112 -3.64 -14.97 0.16
N PHE A 113 -4.46 -13.99 0.46
CA PHE A 113 -5.06 -13.06 -0.49
C PHE A 113 -5.36 -11.72 0.17
N THR A 114 -5.64 -10.69 -0.60
CA THR A 114 -6.05 -9.39 -0.07
C THR A 114 -7.49 -9.42 0.45
N LEU A 115 -7.82 -8.56 1.40
CA LEU A 115 -9.21 -8.39 1.86
C LEU A 115 -10.13 -7.95 0.70
N ALA A 116 -9.61 -7.18 -0.26
CA ALA A 116 -10.35 -6.80 -1.47
C ALA A 116 -10.74 -8.03 -2.32
N GLU A 117 -9.83 -9.00 -2.47
CA GLU A 117 -10.13 -10.25 -3.17
C GLU A 117 -11.15 -11.08 -2.40
N GLN A 118 -11.05 -11.15 -1.08
CA GLN A 118 -12.04 -11.83 -0.24
C GLN A 118 -13.43 -11.19 -0.37
N LEU A 119 -13.54 -9.88 -0.28
CA LEU A 119 -14.80 -9.15 -0.41
C LEU A 119 -15.43 -9.37 -1.78
N ARG A 120 -14.64 -9.32 -2.85
CA ARG A 120 -15.12 -9.61 -4.20
C ARG A 120 -15.68 -11.03 -4.31
N ALA A 121 -14.93 -12.03 -3.85
CA ALA A 121 -15.37 -13.42 -3.88
C ALA A 121 -16.64 -13.66 -3.04
N ARG A 122 -16.83 -12.96 -1.92
CA ARG A 122 -18.05 -13.01 -1.10
C ARG A 122 -19.25 -12.43 -1.86
N ARG A 123 -19.09 -11.26 -2.51
CA ARG A 123 -20.12 -10.63 -3.35
C ARG A 123 -20.53 -11.51 -4.50
N GLU A 124 -19.59 -12.16 -5.19
CA GLU A 124 -19.85 -13.10 -6.28
C GLU A 124 -20.65 -14.32 -5.81
N ARG A 125 -20.49 -14.76 -4.56
CA ARG A 125 -21.29 -15.82 -3.93
C ARG A 125 -22.64 -15.35 -3.38
N GLY A 126 -22.95 -14.05 -3.47
CA GLY A 126 -24.18 -13.45 -2.93
C GLY A 126 -24.24 -13.45 -1.39
N GLU A 127 -23.08 -13.52 -0.73
CA GLU A 127 -23.00 -13.43 0.73
C GLU A 127 -23.40 -12.03 1.21
N ARG A 128 -23.99 -11.97 2.39
CA ARG A 128 -24.34 -10.72 3.06
C ARG A 128 -23.21 -10.23 3.95
N GLY A 129 -23.34 -8.99 4.47
CA GLY A 129 -22.41 -8.41 5.41
C GLY A 129 -22.18 -9.29 6.65
N ARG A 130 -21.08 -9.05 7.33
CA ARG A 130 -20.68 -9.80 8.52
C ARG A 130 -21.37 -9.29 9.78
N PRO A 131 -21.61 -10.15 10.78
CA PRO A 131 -21.98 -9.70 12.13
C PRO A 131 -20.91 -8.75 12.73
N LEU A 132 -21.33 -7.82 13.56
CA LEU A 132 -20.43 -6.81 14.15
C LEU A 132 -19.26 -7.43 14.93
N ASP A 133 -19.51 -8.50 15.69
CA ASP A 133 -18.51 -9.18 16.48
C ASP A 133 -17.44 -9.88 15.60
N GLU A 134 -17.81 -10.38 14.42
CA GLU A 134 -16.89 -10.90 13.42
C GLU A 134 -16.04 -9.78 12.82
N VAL A 135 -16.66 -8.65 12.45
CA VAL A 135 -15.95 -7.48 11.93
C VAL A 135 -14.92 -6.96 12.92
N LEU A 136 -15.31 -6.82 14.19
CA LEU A 136 -14.40 -6.35 15.24
C LEU A 136 -13.21 -7.30 15.43
N ARG A 137 -13.45 -8.62 15.52
CA ARG A 137 -12.36 -9.60 15.63
C ARG A 137 -11.44 -9.59 14.42
N LEU A 138 -11.97 -9.40 13.21
CA LEU A 138 -11.19 -9.38 11.98
C LEU A 138 -10.30 -8.13 11.89
N LEU A 139 -10.83 -6.97 12.30
CA LEU A 139 -10.13 -5.68 12.19
C LEU A 139 -9.28 -5.32 13.42
N ASP A 140 -9.41 -6.01 14.55
CA ASP A 140 -8.61 -5.76 15.75
C ASP A 140 -7.10 -5.75 15.49
N PRO A 141 -6.50 -6.73 14.74
CA PRO A 141 -5.09 -6.69 14.37
C PRO A 141 -4.71 -5.45 13.55
N VAL A 142 -5.62 -4.97 12.71
CA VAL A 142 -5.40 -3.76 11.89
C VAL A 142 -5.41 -2.52 12.78
N ALA A 143 -6.37 -2.44 13.70
CA ALA A 143 -6.45 -1.32 14.65
C ALA A 143 -5.18 -1.23 15.52
N GLU A 144 -4.68 -2.38 16.03
CA GLU A 144 -3.43 -2.44 16.78
C GLU A 144 -2.22 -2.00 15.94
N ALA A 145 -2.12 -2.47 14.68
CA ALA A 145 -1.05 -2.09 13.77
C ALA A 145 -1.02 -0.58 13.49
N ILE A 146 -2.19 0.01 13.22
CA ILE A 146 -2.34 1.43 12.93
C ILE A 146 -2.06 2.28 14.18
N ALA A 147 -2.60 1.88 15.35
CA ALA A 147 -2.32 2.57 16.61
C ALA A 147 -0.82 2.54 16.95
N PHE A 148 -0.14 1.42 16.73
CA PHE A 148 1.30 1.31 16.89
C PHE A 148 2.05 2.24 15.93
N ALA A 149 1.69 2.30 14.64
CA ALA A 149 2.29 3.21 13.68
C ALA A 149 2.10 4.67 14.09
N HIS A 150 0.90 5.05 14.53
CA HIS A 150 0.58 6.40 15.02
C HIS A 150 1.41 6.78 16.26
N SER A 151 1.69 5.83 17.16
CA SER A 151 2.55 6.08 18.33
C SER A 151 3.99 6.44 17.95
N LEU A 152 4.42 6.05 16.75
CA LEU A 152 5.73 6.38 16.16
C LEU A 152 5.65 7.57 15.19
N GLY A 153 4.51 8.27 15.12
CA GLY A 153 4.31 9.42 14.24
C GLY A 153 4.11 9.05 12.75
N VAL A 154 3.81 7.79 12.45
CA VAL A 154 3.63 7.30 11.08
C VAL A 154 2.14 7.14 10.76
N VAL A 155 1.68 7.77 9.68
CA VAL A 155 0.32 7.67 9.16
C VAL A 155 0.33 6.80 7.90
N HIS A 156 -0.61 5.88 7.77
CA HIS A 156 -0.70 4.94 6.63
C HIS A 156 -1.10 5.64 5.33
N ARG A 157 -2.07 6.56 5.38
CA ARG A 157 -2.56 7.43 4.28
C ARG A 157 -3.33 6.72 3.16
N ASP A 158 -3.40 5.40 3.14
CA ASP A 158 -4.12 4.62 2.13
C ASP A 158 -4.65 3.30 2.70
N LEU A 159 -5.25 3.38 3.86
CA LEU A 159 -5.88 2.21 4.46
C LEU A 159 -7.11 1.83 3.64
N ASN A 160 -7.07 0.65 3.02
CA ASN A 160 -8.14 0.13 2.16
C ASN A 160 -8.03 -1.40 2.06
N PRO A 161 -9.05 -2.13 1.57
CA PRO A 161 -9.01 -3.60 1.52
C PRO A 161 -7.87 -4.21 0.70
N SER A 162 -7.32 -3.49 -0.29
CA SER A 162 -6.19 -3.99 -1.09
C SER A 162 -4.87 -3.96 -0.32
N ASN A 163 -4.78 -3.11 0.71
CA ASN A 163 -3.63 -2.96 1.59
C ASN A 163 -3.77 -3.75 2.90
N LEU A 164 -4.77 -4.61 2.99
CA LEU A 164 -4.98 -5.57 4.08
C LEU A 164 -4.89 -7.00 3.51
N PHE A 165 -3.94 -7.78 4.02
CA PHE A 165 -3.68 -9.13 3.53
C PHE A 165 -4.21 -10.16 4.52
N VAL A 166 -5.06 -11.06 4.05
CA VAL A 166 -5.61 -12.18 4.81
C VAL A 166 -4.60 -13.32 4.76
N VAL A 167 -3.87 -13.52 5.83
CA VAL A 167 -2.94 -14.63 5.97
C VAL A 167 -3.70 -15.85 6.49
N VAL A 168 -3.64 -16.94 5.74
CA VAL A 168 -4.22 -18.21 6.15
C VAL A 168 -3.20 -18.98 6.98
N GLN A 169 -3.54 -19.25 8.24
CA GLN A 169 -2.69 -20.01 9.15
C GLN A 169 -2.79 -21.51 8.88
N PRO A 170 -1.80 -22.33 9.31
CA PRO A 170 -1.84 -23.78 9.14
C PRO A 170 -3.08 -24.46 9.76
N ASP A 171 -3.68 -23.86 10.79
CA ASP A 171 -4.91 -24.34 11.45
C ASP A 171 -6.20 -23.89 10.72
N GLY A 172 -6.05 -23.21 9.57
CA GLY A 172 -7.15 -22.64 8.79
C GLY A 172 -7.70 -21.32 9.31
N SER A 173 -7.21 -20.80 10.44
CA SER A 173 -7.58 -19.49 10.94
C SER A 173 -7.04 -18.38 10.01
N GLN A 174 -7.71 -17.24 10.00
CA GLN A 174 -7.34 -16.09 9.19
C GLN A 174 -6.94 -14.94 10.09
N LYS A 175 -5.84 -14.27 9.73
CA LYS A 175 -5.38 -13.04 10.39
C LYS A 175 -5.07 -11.97 9.35
N LEU A 176 -5.40 -10.73 9.65
CA LEU A 176 -5.04 -9.61 8.81
C LEU A 176 -3.63 -9.10 9.13
N LYS A 177 -2.89 -8.80 8.06
CA LYS A 177 -1.67 -8.00 8.11
C LYS A 177 -1.85 -6.75 7.26
N VAL A 178 -1.38 -5.63 7.79
CA VAL A 178 -1.29 -4.37 7.03
C VAL A 178 -0.07 -4.45 6.12
N VAL A 179 -0.30 -4.22 4.83
CA VAL A 179 0.75 -4.08 3.83
C VAL A 179 0.74 -2.63 3.31
N ASP A 180 1.85 -2.19 2.72
CA ASP A 180 1.91 -0.91 2.01
C ASP A 180 1.67 0.36 2.84
N PHE A 181 2.34 0.50 3.99
CA PHE A 181 2.51 1.84 4.58
C PHE A 181 3.11 2.78 3.51
N GLY A 182 2.48 3.94 3.32
CA GLY A 182 2.63 4.82 2.17
C GLY A 182 4.01 5.43 1.87
N VAL A 183 5.09 4.63 1.82
CA VAL A 183 6.46 5.07 1.47
C VAL A 183 6.49 5.86 0.17
N ALA A 184 5.81 5.35 -0.87
CA ALA A 184 5.75 6.04 -2.14
C ALA A 184 5.04 7.40 -2.07
N LYS A 185 4.12 7.58 -1.11
CA LYS A 185 3.33 8.82 -0.94
C LYS A 185 4.09 9.92 -0.23
N VAL A 186 4.82 9.59 0.83
CA VAL A 186 5.68 10.57 1.52
C VAL A 186 6.74 11.10 0.57
N VAL A 187 7.28 10.23 -0.27
CA VAL A 187 8.24 10.61 -1.29
C VAL A 187 7.61 11.51 -2.36
N SER A 188 6.38 11.20 -2.81
CA SER A 188 5.68 12.00 -3.83
C SER A 188 5.21 13.36 -3.30
N ASP A 189 4.68 13.43 -2.07
CA ASP A 189 4.21 14.69 -1.46
C ASP A 189 5.33 15.73 -1.38
N HIS A 190 6.54 15.27 -1.07
CA HIS A 190 7.67 16.19 -1.03
C HIS A 190 8.22 16.56 -2.41
N ALA A 191 8.15 15.65 -3.37
CA ALA A 191 8.43 15.96 -4.76
C ALA A 191 7.54 17.09 -5.28
N MET A 192 6.25 17.06 -4.91
CA MET A 192 5.30 18.12 -5.22
C MET A 192 5.64 19.44 -4.54
N GLN A 193 6.09 19.44 -3.29
CA GLN A 193 6.48 20.66 -2.59
C GLN A 193 7.68 21.37 -3.25
N LEU A 194 8.62 20.60 -3.78
CA LEU A 194 9.78 21.14 -4.51
C LEU A 194 9.46 21.51 -5.97
N GLY A 195 8.52 20.79 -6.60
CA GLY A 195 8.14 20.95 -8.01
C GLY A 195 7.03 21.98 -8.28
N ARG A 196 6.47 22.67 -7.30
CA ARG A 196 5.37 23.65 -7.45
C ARG A 196 5.63 24.81 -8.43
N ARG A 197 6.85 24.95 -8.97
CA ARG A 197 7.18 25.95 -10.01
C ARG A 197 7.21 25.42 -11.44
N ALA A 198 6.99 24.13 -11.70
CA ALA A 198 7.27 23.52 -13.03
C ALA A 198 6.21 22.55 -13.58
N ALA A 199 5.04 22.33 -12.98
CA ALA A 199 4.12 21.32 -13.48
C ALA A 199 2.72 21.85 -13.75
N THR A 200 2.36 21.85 -15.03
CA THR A 200 1.01 22.02 -15.60
C THR A 200 0.11 20.77 -15.38
N ILE A 201 0.59 19.77 -14.66
CA ILE A 201 -0.17 18.56 -14.27
C ILE A 201 -0.46 18.69 -12.78
N GLY A 202 -1.73 18.75 -12.41
CA GLY A 202 -2.15 18.84 -11.01
C GLY A 202 -1.56 17.74 -10.12
N PRO A 203 -1.53 17.92 -8.81
CA PRO A 203 -0.91 16.99 -7.89
C PRO A 203 -1.54 15.60 -8.04
N VAL A 204 -0.75 14.60 -8.44
CA VAL A 204 -1.19 13.20 -8.44
C VAL A 204 -1.31 12.76 -6.98
N ARG A 205 -2.51 12.85 -6.44
CA ARG A 205 -2.82 12.39 -5.09
C ARG A 205 -2.89 10.87 -5.09
N MET A 206 -2.01 10.24 -4.32
CA MET A 206 -1.84 8.78 -4.32
C MET A 206 -2.58 8.15 -3.15
N PHE A 207 -3.90 8.02 -3.27
CA PHE A 207 -4.74 7.29 -2.32
C PHE A 207 -5.93 6.66 -3.06
N THR A 208 -6.60 5.73 -2.42
CA THR A 208 -7.80 5.07 -2.96
C THR A 208 -9.03 5.94 -2.67
N PRO A 209 -9.66 6.58 -3.67
CA PRO A 209 -10.69 7.60 -3.43
C PRO A 209 -11.87 7.13 -2.57
N ALA A 210 -12.29 5.86 -2.70
CA ALA A 210 -13.39 5.29 -1.93
C ALA A 210 -13.15 5.27 -0.40
N TYR A 211 -11.91 5.45 0.06
CA TYR A 211 -11.50 5.48 1.46
C TYR A 211 -10.83 6.80 1.84
N GLY A 212 -10.76 7.75 0.91
CA GLY A 212 -10.10 9.04 1.11
C GLY A 212 -10.81 9.92 2.11
N ALA A 213 -10.07 10.44 3.10
CA ALA A 213 -10.57 11.45 4.01
C ALA A 213 -10.63 12.84 3.33
N PRO A 214 -11.49 13.79 3.78
CA PRO A 214 -11.66 15.10 3.15
C PRO A 214 -10.35 15.86 2.92
N GLU A 215 -9.43 15.84 3.86
CA GLU A 215 -8.12 16.50 3.77
C GLU A 215 -7.21 15.89 2.69
N GLN A 216 -7.48 14.66 2.24
CA GLN A 216 -6.76 14.05 1.13
C GLN A 216 -7.24 14.55 -0.23
N PHE A 217 -8.47 15.07 -0.31
CA PHE A 217 -9.02 15.67 -1.52
C PHE A 217 -8.71 17.17 -1.59
N ILE A 218 -8.82 17.88 -0.47
CA ILE A 218 -8.77 19.35 -0.42
C ILE A 218 -7.86 19.82 0.71
N ASP A 219 -6.80 20.56 0.39
CA ASP A 219 -5.80 21.05 1.33
C ASP A 219 -6.38 21.97 2.43
N SER A 220 -7.52 22.67 2.17
CA SER A 220 -8.16 23.54 3.16
C SER A 220 -8.79 22.81 4.35
N TYR A 221 -8.99 21.49 4.26
CA TYR A 221 -9.41 20.66 5.39
C TYR A 221 -8.27 20.30 6.35
N GLY A 222 -7.06 20.75 6.06
CA GLY A 222 -5.89 20.57 6.92
C GLY A 222 -4.90 19.52 6.43
N PRO A 223 -3.86 19.23 7.22
CA PRO A 223 -2.87 18.22 6.88
C PRO A 223 -3.38 16.80 7.13
N VAL A 224 -2.78 15.83 6.44
CA VAL A 224 -2.96 14.41 6.74
C VAL A 224 -2.40 14.10 8.14
N THR A 225 -3.22 13.45 8.96
CA THR A 225 -2.94 13.13 10.37
C THR A 225 -3.37 11.69 10.69
N PRO A 226 -3.14 11.17 11.89
CA PRO A 226 -3.74 9.91 12.35
C PRO A 226 -5.25 9.81 12.14
N ALA A 227 -5.99 10.94 12.19
CA ALA A 227 -7.44 10.97 11.94
C ALA A 227 -7.80 10.53 10.51
N THR A 228 -6.92 10.75 9.54
CA THR A 228 -7.06 10.29 8.15
C THR A 228 -7.20 8.75 8.08
N ASP A 229 -6.36 8.03 8.82
CA ASP A 229 -6.44 6.56 8.88
C ASP A 229 -7.68 6.09 9.66
N VAL A 230 -8.08 6.81 10.72
CA VAL A 230 -9.31 6.51 11.48
C VAL A 230 -10.55 6.66 10.60
N TYR A 231 -10.59 7.68 9.74
CA TYR A 231 -11.65 7.84 8.75
C TYR A 231 -11.73 6.65 7.78
N ALA A 232 -10.61 6.28 7.17
CA ALA A 232 -10.53 5.13 6.27
C ALA A 232 -10.90 3.81 6.99
N PHE A 233 -10.46 3.63 8.24
CA PHE A 233 -10.80 2.48 9.07
C PHE A 233 -12.32 2.40 9.34
N ALA A 234 -12.98 3.51 9.60
CA ALA A 234 -14.43 3.54 9.78
C ALA A 234 -15.18 3.10 8.51
N LEU A 235 -14.72 3.52 7.33
CA LEU A 235 -15.29 3.05 6.05
C LEU A 235 -15.07 1.55 5.83
N LEU A 236 -13.92 0.99 6.23
CA LEU A 236 -13.69 -0.46 6.22
C LEU A 236 -14.67 -1.22 7.13
N VAL A 237 -14.92 -0.70 8.34
CA VAL A 237 -15.93 -1.29 9.25
C VAL A 237 -17.29 -1.34 8.57
N VAL A 238 -17.75 -0.22 8.00
CA VAL A 238 -19.03 -0.15 7.29
C VAL A 238 -19.07 -1.14 6.14
N GLU A 239 -18.03 -1.17 5.29
CA GLU A 239 -17.97 -2.09 4.15
C GLU A 239 -18.09 -3.55 4.55
N LEU A 240 -17.41 -3.96 5.62
CA LEU A 240 -17.49 -5.34 6.13
C LEU A 240 -18.86 -5.67 6.71
N LEU A 241 -19.55 -4.70 7.31
CA LEU A 241 -20.90 -4.88 7.86
C LEU A 241 -21.96 -5.04 6.78
N ILE A 242 -21.83 -4.33 5.66
CA ILE A 242 -22.84 -4.31 4.58
C ILE A 242 -22.42 -5.08 3.33
N ASP A 243 -21.16 -5.53 3.25
CA ASP A 243 -20.50 -6.27 2.15
C ASP A 243 -20.54 -5.54 0.79
N ARG A 244 -20.49 -4.21 0.85
CA ARG A 244 -20.36 -3.31 -0.30
C ARG A 244 -19.57 -2.06 0.10
N PRO A 245 -18.93 -1.35 -0.85
CA PRO A 245 -18.21 -0.12 -0.52
C PRO A 245 -19.10 0.88 0.25
N ALA A 246 -18.55 1.49 1.29
CA ALA A 246 -19.27 2.50 2.07
C ALA A 246 -19.46 3.80 1.26
N VAL A 247 -18.54 4.07 0.33
CA VAL A 247 -18.60 5.20 -0.62
C VAL A 247 -18.40 4.65 -2.02
N GLU A 248 -19.35 4.90 -2.90
CA GLU A 248 -19.31 4.53 -4.32
C GLU A 248 -19.19 5.79 -5.17
N GLY A 249 -18.62 5.70 -6.36
CA GLY A 249 -18.50 6.82 -7.30
C GLY A 249 -17.81 6.36 -8.58
N GLU A 250 -18.09 7.03 -9.69
CA GLU A 250 -17.47 6.78 -11.00
C GLU A 250 -16.31 7.76 -11.23
N HIS A 251 -16.41 8.97 -10.67
CA HIS A 251 -15.42 10.03 -10.83
C HIS A 251 -14.85 10.51 -9.50
N LEU A 252 -13.63 11.04 -9.52
CA LEU A 252 -12.95 11.56 -8.33
C LEU A 252 -13.77 12.66 -7.61
N SER A 253 -14.50 13.50 -8.35
CA SER A 253 -15.37 14.54 -7.80
C SER A 253 -16.50 13.99 -6.93
N GLU A 254 -17.08 12.85 -7.31
CA GLU A 254 -18.16 12.21 -6.54
C GLU A 254 -17.64 11.66 -5.21
N TYR A 255 -16.47 11.01 -5.22
CA TYR A 255 -15.83 10.57 -3.97
C TYR A 255 -15.49 11.75 -3.07
N MET A 256 -15.01 12.86 -3.64
CA MET A 256 -14.70 14.08 -2.91
C MET A 256 -15.97 14.68 -2.26
N GLU A 257 -17.06 14.83 -3.02
CA GLU A 257 -18.33 15.37 -2.51
C GLU A 257 -18.87 14.51 -1.36
N ARG A 258 -18.84 13.18 -1.53
CA ARG A 258 -19.31 12.24 -0.49
C ARG A 258 -18.39 12.17 0.72
N ALA A 259 -17.11 12.42 0.57
CA ALA A 259 -16.19 12.53 1.70
C ALA A 259 -16.46 13.77 2.55
N ILE A 260 -16.81 14.89 1.89
CA ILE A 260 -17.06 16.20 2.53
C ILE A 260 -18.46 16.29 3.13
N ASP A 261 -19.47 15.79 2.41
CA ASP A 261 -20.86 15.80 2.85
C ASP A 261 -21.36 14.40 3.20
N PRO A 262 -21.43 14.05 4.51
CA PRO A 262 -21.86 12.73 4.94
C PRO A 262 -23.31 12.39 4.58
N LEU A 263 -24.13 13.38 4.23
CA LEU A 263 -25.53 13.17 3.84
C LEU A 263 -25.68 12.66 2.40
N GLN A 264 -24.59 12.69 1.63
CA GLN A 264 -24.56 12.20 0.24
C GLN A 264 -23.94 10.80 0.11
N ARG A 265 -23.67 10.13 1.22
CA ARG A 265 -23.10 8.78 1.26
C ARG A 265 -24.12 7.68 1.02
#